data_bfba9c60e97c003f68cd64b57748f06e
#
_entry.id   bfba9c60e97c003f68cd64b57748f06e
#
_cell.length_a   1.000
_cell.length_b   1.000
_cell.length_c   1.000
_cell.angle_alpha   90.00
_cell.angle_beta   90.00
_cell.angle_gamma   90.00
#
_symmetry.space_group_name_H-M   'P 1'
#
loop_
_entity.id
_entity.type
_entity.pdbx_description
1 polymer ?
#
loop_
_entity_poly.entity_id
_entity_poly.type
_entity_poly.pdbx_seq_one_letter_code
_entity_poly.pdbx_strand_id
1 'polypeptide(L)'
;GKALNAEVFVNQLDGLLYDDDPKQGVVEGQDFIHPDLKLKFSAPAGFAVSNGTDAVTVSGSTGQASFSGGAYNGDMDAFVGSVFKAIGGQNATLDYGSVKRTTINGLPVGYASATATTQSGQMTVTVYGYEFSKSQAYFIYTVVPANAASPFASLIESVRRISDAEAAAVKPRVLDIVTV
;
A
#
# COMPACT_ATOMS: atom_id res chain seq x y z
N GLY A 1 -8.51 6.50 19.35
CA GLY A 1 -7.09 6.44 19.40
C GLY A 1 -6.46 6.29 18.06
N LYS A 2 -5.25 5.81 18.04
CA LYS A 2 -4.49 5.70 16.82
C LYS A 2 -5.14 4.77 15.81
N ALA A 3 -5.62 3.65 16.31
CA ALA A 3 -6.24 2.67 15.43
C ALA A 3 -7.49 3.23 14.76
N LEU A 4 -8.22 4.05 15.48
CA LEU A 4 -9.42 4.66 14.94
C LEU A 4 -9.09 5.55 13.75
N ASN A 5 -8.05 6.37 13.87
CA ASN A 5 -7.66 7.25 12.78
C ASN A 5 -7.16 6.47 11.57
N ALA A 6 -6.44 5.40 11.81
CA ALA A 6 -5.96 4.55 10.73
C ALA A 6 -7.12 3.86 10.03
N GLU A 7 -8.12 3.44 10.79
CA GLU A 7 -9.29 2.80 10.19
C GLU A 7 -10.07 3.76 9.31
N VAL A 8 -10.16 5.02 9.72
CA VAL A 8 -10.86 6.01 8.91
C VAL A 8 -10.14 6.19 7.58
N PHE A 9 -8.82 6.27 7.60
CA PHE A 9 -8.07 6.40 6.36
C PHE A 9 -8.28 5.19 5.45
N VAL A 10 -8.24 3.99 6.01
CA VAL A 10 -8.44 2.79 5.21
C VAL A 10 -9.83 2.78 4.57
N ASN A 11 -10.84 3.19 5.31
CA ASN A 11 -12.19 3.23 4.77
C ASN A 11 -12.32 4.20 3.62
N GLN A 12 -11.55 5.28 3.63
CA GLN A 12 -11.59 6.25 2.55
C GLN A 12 -11.06 5.69 1.24
N LEU A 13 -10.33 4.60 1.29
CA LEU A 13 -9.72 4.03 0.10
C LEU A 13 -10.57 2.98 -0.59
N ASP A 14 -11.71 2.63 0.00
CA ASP A 14 -12.54 1.56 -0.56
C ASP A 14 -12.92 1.84 -2.01
N GLY A 15 -13.17 3.08 -2.36
CA GLY A 15 -13.57 3.42 -3.71
C GLY A 15 -12.44 3.40 -4.73
N LEU A 16 -11.20 3.23 -4.30
CA LEU A 16 -10.07 3.23 -5.21
C LEU A 16 -9.71 1.84 -5.74
N LEU A 17 -10.21 0.83 -5.10
CA LEU A 17 -9.90 -0.54 -5.48
C LEU A 17 -10.94 -1.03 -6.47
N TYR A 18 -10.49 -1.50 -7.64
CA TYR A 18 -11.41 -1.93 -8.68
C TYR A 18 -11.32 -3.39 -8.96
N ASP A 19 -10.47 -3.72 -9.93
CA ASP A 19 -10.42 -5.05 -10.51
C ASP A 19 -9.53 -5.96 -9.72
N ASP A 20 -8.48 -5.41 -9.15
CA ASP A 20 -7.51 -6.22 -8.44
C ASP A 20 -8.03 -6.52 -7.05
N ASP A 21 -8.00 -7.76 -6.69
CA ASP A 21 -8.53 -8.21 -5.42
C ASP A 21 -7.37 -8.71 -4.56
N PRO A 22 -6.97 -7.94 -3.51
CA PRO A 22 -5.88 -8.37 -2.65
C PRO A 22 -6.12 -9.72 -1.99
N LYS A 23 -7.37 -10.15 -1.92
CA LYS A 23 -7.68 -11.46 -1.34
C LYS A 23 -7.11 -12.61 -2.16
N GLN A 24 -6.77 -12.34 -3.42
CA GLN A 24 -6.14 -13.35 -4.26
C GLN A 24 -4.68 -13.58 -3.87
N GLY A 25 -4.10 -12.70 -3.09
CA GLY A 25 -2.73 -12.84 -2.67
C GLY A 25 -2.56 -13.77 -1.49
N VAL A 26 -1.32 -14.13 -1.23
CA VAL A 26 -0.95 -15.06 -0.18
C VAL A 26 0.02 -14.36 0.77
N VAL A 27 -0.26 -14.47 2.07
CA VAL A 27 0.65 -13.99 3.10
C VAL A 27 1.45 -15.16 3.62
N GLU A 28 2.79 -15.05 3.51
CA GLU A 28 3.71 -16.06 4.03
C GLU A 28 4.69 -15.37 4.96
N GLY A 29 4.45 -15.50 6.26
CA GLY A 29 5.24 -14.79 7.25
C GLY A 29 5.09 -13.30 7.09
N GLN A 30 6.13 -12.62 6.66
CA GLN A 30 6.12 -11.19 6.44
C GLN A 30 6.02 -10.80 4.98
N ASP A 31 5.90 -11.79 4.09
CA ASP A 31 5.81 -11.54 2.66
C ASP A 31 4.37 -11.57 2.20
N PHE A 32 4.05 -10.70 1.28
CA PHE A 32 2.80 -10.74 0.53
C PHE A 32 3.13 -11.00 -0.93
N ILE A 33 2.50 -12.01 -1.51
CA ILE A 33 2.74 -12.42 -2.89
C ILE A 33 1.41 -12.52 -3.59
N HIS A 34 1.27 -11.82 -4.72
CA HIS A 34 0.06 -11.88 -5.52
C HIS A 34 0.41 -12.46 -6.87
N PRO A 35 0.11 -13.74 -7.10
CA PRO A 35 0.53 -14.39 -8.36
C PRO A 35 -0.14 -13.81 -9.60
N ASP A 36 -1.41 -13.40 -9.50
CA ASP A 36 -2.10 -12.85 -10.66
C ASP A 36 -1.59 -11.48 -11.03
N LEU A 37 -1.28 -10.65 -10.07
CA LEU A 37 -0.72 -9.32 -10.32
C LEU A 37 0.79 -9.40 -10.53
N LYS A 38 1.39 -10.52 -10.20
CA LYS A 38 2.83 -10.75 -10.33
C LYS A 38 3.64 -9.74 -9.55
N LEU A 39 3.27 -9.54 -8.30
CA LEU A 39 3.99 -8.65 -7.42
C LEU A 39 4.23 -9.29 -6.06
N LYS A 40 5.23 -8.76 -5.38
CA LYS A 40 5.61 -9.21 -4.05
C LYS A 40 6.17 -8.04 -3.28
N PHE A 41 5.92 -8.04 -1.97
CA PHE A 41 6.62 -7.14 -1.06
C PHE A 41 6.77 -7.81 0.30
N SER A 42 7.66 -7.25 1.13
CA SER A 42 7.96 -7.82 2.44
C SER A 42 7.82 -6.76 3.51
N ALA A 43 7.15 -7.10 4.59
CA ALA A 43 6.98 -6.22 5.73
C ALA A 43 8.24 -6.19 6.59
N PRO A 44 8.46 -5.09 7.34
CA PRO A 44 9.59 -5.07 8.27
C PRO A 44 9.41 -6.09 9.39
N ALA A 45 10.52 -6.48 9.99
CA ALA A 45 10.47 -7.41 11.11
C ALA A 45 9.61 -6.85 12.23
N GLY A 46 8.80 -7.69 12.83
CA GLY A 46 7.93 -7.29 13.93
C GLY A 46 6.59 -6.71 13.49
N PHE A 47 6.37 -6.57 12.19
CA PHE A 47 5.08 -6.08 11.67
C PHE A 47 4.23 -7.24 11.19
N ALA A 48 2.92 -7.08 11.35
CA ALA A 48 1.96 -8.08 10.90
C ALA A 48 1.38 -7.68 9.55
N VAL A 49 1.22 -8.67 8.67
CA VAL A 49 0.61 -8.47 7.36
C VAL A 49 -0.78 -9.09 7.40
N SER A 50 -1.78 -8.32 7.03
CA SER A 50 -3.16 -8.77 7.02
C SER A 50 -3.74 -8.52 5.63
N ASN A 51 -4.23 -9.58 5.00
CA ASN A 51 -4.82 -9.50 3.66
C ASN A 51 -6.32 -9.27 3.80
N GLY A 52 -6.72 -8.01 3.69
CA GLY A 52 -8.12 -7.64 3.83
C GLY A 52 -8.86 -7.64 2.51
N THR A 53 -10.10 -7.20 2.56
CA THR A 53 -10.98 -7.17 1.40
C THR A 53 -10.55 -6.09 0.41
N ASP A 54 -10.22 -4.92 0.92
CA ASP A 54 -9.94 -3.76 0.08
C ASP A 54 -8.47 -3.37 0.03
N ALA A 55 -7.68 -3.88 0.96
CA ALA A 55 -6.29 -3.50 1.06
C ALA A 55 -5.52 -4.53 1.87
N VAL A 56 -4.22 -4.56 1.66
CA VAL A 56 -3.30 -5.33 2.49
C VAL A 56 -2.72 -4.37 3.52
N THR A 57 -2.85 -4.70 4.78
CA THR A 57 -2.40 -3.84 5.86
C THR A 57 -1.14 -4.41 6.49
N VAL A 58 -0.16 -3.53 6.73
CA VAL A 58 1.07 -3.86 7.45
C VAL A 58 1.06 -3.01 8.71
N SER A 59 0.97 -3.64 9.88
CA SER A 59 0.80 -2.89 11.11
C SER A 59 1.78 -3.32 12.19
N GLY A 60 2.20 -2.36 12.99
CA GLY A 60 3.07 -2.58 14.11
C GLY A 60 2.94 -1.43 15.11
N SER A 61 3.71 -1.47 16.16
CA SER A 61 3.59 -0.49 17.25
C SER A 61 4.06 0.91 16.84
N THR A 62 4.90 1.03 15.81
CA THR A 62 5.50 2.29 15.43
C THR A 62 4.92 2.89 14.17
N GLY A 63 3.92 2.26 13.57
CA GLY A 63 3.28 2.80 12.37
C GLY A 63 2.42 1.79 11.69
N GLN A 64 1.79 2.24 10.61
CA GLN A 64 0.90 1.39 9.82
C GLN A 64 1.06 1.74 8.35
N ALA A 65 0.97 0.74 7.51
CA ALA A 65 1.01 0.92 6.06
C ALA A 65 -0.13 0.16 5.42
N SER A 66 -0.52 0.60 4.25
CA SER A 66 -1.61 -0.03 3.51
C SER A 66 -1.25 -0.08 2.04
N PHE A 67 -1.48 -1.23 1.41
CA PHE A 67 -1.24 -1.47 -0.01
C PHE A 67 -2.57 -1.69 -0.71
N SER A 68 -2.74 -1.03 -1.84
CA SER A 68 -3.94 -1.22 -2.66
C SER A 68 -3.68 -0.74 -4.08
N GLY A 69 -4.67 -0.84 -4.94
CA GLY A 69 -4.61 -0.33 -6.28
C GLY A 69 -5.64 0.75 -6.52
N GLY A 70 -5.53 1.43 -7.64
CA GLY A 70 -6.47 2.48 -8.00
C GLY A 70 -6.41 2.77 -9.49
N ALA A 71 -7.26 3.69 -9.91
CA ALA A 71 -7.31 4.10 -11.31
C ALA A 71 -6.00 4.76 -11.72
N TYR A 72 -5.48 4.35 -12.86
CA TYR A 72 -4.20 4.88 -13.33
C TYR A 72 -4.23 4.97 -14.85
N ASN A 73 -3.84 6.15 -15.36
CA ASN A 73 -3.84 6.40 -16.79
C ASN A 73 -2.48 6.86 -17.31
N GLY A 74 -1.42 6.58 -16.57
CA GLY A 74 -0.09 6.99 -16.95
C GLY A 74 0.41 8.26 -16.30
N ASP A 75 -0.44 8.92 -15.53
CA ASP A 75 -0.09 10.17 -14.84
C ASP A 75 0.13 9.90 -13.36
N MET A 76 1.39 9.74 -12.98
CA MET A 76 1.73 9.39 -11.60
C MET A 76 1.39 10.52 -10.62
N ASP A 77 1.54 11.78 -11.03
CA ASP A 77 1.18 12.89 -10.15
C ASP A 77 -0.30 12.86 -9.82
N ALA A 78 -1.13 12.61 -10.82
CA ALA A 78 -2.57 12.51 -10.61
C ALA A 78 -2.92 11.30 -9.74
N PHE A 79 -2.21 10.19 -9.95
CA PHE A 79 -2.44 8.98 -9.17
C PHE A 79 -2.15 9.20 -7.69
N VAL A 80 -0.98 9.75 -7.38
CA VAL A 80 -0.60 10.05 -5.99
C VAL A 80 -1.59 11.05 -5.38
N GLY A 81 -1.96 12.07 -6.14
CA GLY A 81 -2.93 13.06 -5.66
C GLY A 81 -4.27 12.44 -5.33
N SER A 82 -4.73 11.50 -6.15
CA SER A 82 -6.02 10.85 -5.89
C SER A 82 -5.98 9.99 -4.63
N VAL A 83 -4.83 9.39 -4.32
CA VAL A 83 -4.68 8.62 -3.09
C VAL A 83 -4.76 9.55 -1.88
N PHE A 84 -4.07 10.69 -1.92
CA PHE A 84 -4.16 11.64 -0.82
C PHE A 84 -5.59 12.15 -0.64
N LYS A 85 -6.28 12.40 -1.73
CA LYS A 85 -7.66 12.86 -1.67
C LYS A 85 -8.55 11.81 -1.00
N ALA A 86 -8.34 10.55 -1.34
CA ALA A 86 -9.11 9.47 -0.74
C ALA A 86 -8.80 9.32 0.75
N ILE A 87 -7.54 9.47 1.14
CA ILE A 87 -7.14 9.36 2.54
C ILE A 87 -7.77 10.51 3.35
N GLY A 88 -7.71 11.73 2.83
CA GLY A 88 -8.28 12.89 3.52
C GLY A 88 -9.79 12.89 3.53
N GLY A 89 -10.39 12.32 2.51
CA GLY A 89 -11.85 12.30 2.37
C GLY A 89 -12.43 13.70 2.21
N GLN A 90 -13.63 13.87 2.69
CA GLN A 90 -14.30 15.16 2.60
C GLN A 90 -13.96 16.10 3.76
N ASN A 91 -13.32 15.55 4.78
CA ASN A 91 -13.10 16.30 6.02
C ASN A 91 -11.78 17.03 6.06
N ALA A 92 -10.85 16.68 5.21
CA ALA A 92 -9.54 17.28 5.24
C ALA A 92 -8.89 17.24 3.87
N THR A 93 -8.13 18.28 3.56
CA THR A 93 -7.26 18.31 2.39
C THR A 93 -5.84 18.15 2.89
N LEU A 94 -5.15 17.11 2.43
CA LEU A 94 -3.78 16.89 2.83
C LEU A 94 -2.86 17.62 1.87
N ASP A 95 -2.02 18.49 2.43
CA ASP A 95 -1.06 19.26 1.64
C ASP A 95 0.21 18.46 1.53
N TYR A 96 0.40 17.81 0.40
CA TYR A 96 1.54 16.93 0.20
C TYR A 96 2.66 17.57 -0.62
N GLY A 97 2.51 18.84 -0.97
CA GLY A 97 3.53 19.53 -1.76
C GLY A 97 3.62 19.00 -3.18
N SER A 98 4.79 18.58 -3.59
CA SER A 98 5.01 18.07 -4.94
C SER A 98 5.36 16.60 -4.91
N VAL A 99 5.02 15.90 -5.99
CA VAL A 99 5.32 14.49 -6.15
C VAL A 99 6.73 14.34 -6.66
N LYS A 100 7.53 13.57 -5.92
CA LYS A 100 8.91 13.28 -6.30
C LYS A 100 8.96 11.95 -7.02
N ARG A 101 10.02 11.73 -7.77
CA ARG A 101 10.17 10.53 -8.58
C ARG A 101 11.41 9.74 -8.21
N THR A 102 11.29 8.43 -8.28
CA THR A 102 12.42 7.53 -8.10
C THR A 102 12.13 6.24 -8.85
N THR A 103 13.03 5.28 -8.72
CA THR A 103 12.86 3.96 -9.29
C THR A 103 13.18 2.94 -8.21
N ILE A 104 12.30 1.96 -8.06
CA ILE A 104 12.48 0.88 -7.08
C ILE A 104 12.30 -0.44 -7.82
N ASN A 105 13.36 -1.25 -7.83
CA ASN A 105 13.35 -2.56 -8.50
C ASN A 105 12.86 -2.47 -9.95
N GLY A 106 13.29 -1.41 -10.64
CA GLY A 106 12.92 -1.19 -12.02
C GLY A 106 11.55 -0.59 -12.24
N LEU A 107 10.81 -0.32 -11.18
CA LEU A 107 9.47 0.27 -11.28
C LEU A 107 9.56 1.78 -11.11
N PRO A 108 8.95 2.56 -12.02
CA PRO A 108 8.84 4.00 -11.79
C PRO A 108 7.97 4.25 -10.56
N VAL A 109 8.42 5.14 -9.69
CA VAL A 109 7.74 5.43 -8.43
C VAL A 109 7.57 6.93 -8.27
N GLY A 110 6.37 7.35 -7.86
CA GLY A 110 6.13 8.72 -7.43
C GLY A 110 5.75 8.73 -5.97
N TYR A 111 6.24 9.70 -5.22
CA TYR A 111 5.94 9.75 -3.80
C TYR A 111 5.86 11.17 -3.29
N ALA A 112 5.10 11.34 -2.22
CA ALA A 112 4.95 12.62 -1.55
C ALA A 112 4.48 12.38 -0.12
N SER A 113 4.69 13.36 0.74
CA SER A 113 4.32 13.26 2.14
C SER A 113 3.49 14.47 2.57
N ALA A 114 2.58 14.23 3.49
CA ALA A 114 1.77 15.28 4.10
C ALA A 114 1.72 15.05 5.61
N THR A 115 1.45 16.11 6.35
CA THR A 115 1.24 16.02 7.79
C THR A 115 -0.25 16.09 8.05
N ALA A 116 -0.76 15.14 8.83
CA ALA A 116 -2.16 15.12 9.22
C ALA A 116 -2.25 15.27 10.73
N THR A 117 -3.17 16.12 11.18
CA THR A 117 -3.43 16.28 12.60
C THR A 117 -4.53 15.33 13.00
N THR A 118 -4.25 14.48 13.97
CA THR A 118 -5.20 13.48 14.44
C THR A 118 -5.36 13.61 15.94
N GLN A 119 -6.29 12.84 16.47
CA GLN A 119 -6.51 12.80 17.92
C GLN A 119 -5.28 12.30 18.67
N SER A 120 -4.44 11.54 18.01
CA SER A 120 -3.22 11.02 18.59
C SER A 120 -2.02 11.95 18.38
N GLY A 121 -2.24 13.12 17.79
CA GLY A 121 -1.20 14.07 17.47
C GLY A 121 -0.96 14.15 15.98
N GLN A 122 0.16 14.74 15.60
CA GLN A 122 0.50 14.88 14.20
C GLN A 122 1.13 13.62 13.66
N MET A 123 0.68 13.22 12.47
CA MET A 123 1.15 12.04 11.79
C MET A 123 1.69 12.44 10.42
N THR A 124 2.71 11.74 9.97
CA THR A 124 3.20 11.87 8.61
C THR A 124 2.56 10.80 7.77
N VAL A 125 1.90 11.23 6.70
CA VAL A 125 1.28 10.33 5.73
C VAL A 125 2.09 10.42 4.45
N THR A 126 2.67 9.31 4.02
CA THR A 126 3.46 9.26 2.80
C THR A 126 2.81 8.28 1.84
N VAL A 127 2.66 8.69 0.59
CA VAL A 127 2.10 7.84 -0.46
C VAL A 127 3.20 7.53 -1.46
N TYR A 128 3.33 6.25 -1.79
CA TYR A 128 4.25 5.77 -2.81
C TYR A 128 3.42 5.09 -3.88
N GLY A 129 3.46 5.61 -5.10
CA GLY A 129 2.78 5.00 -6.24
C GLY A 129 3.80 4.26 -7.09
N TYR A 130 3.48 3.02 -7.46
CA TYR A 130 4.35 2.17 -8.26
C TYR A 130 3.68 1.91 -9.60
N GLU A 131 4.35 2.27 -10.69
CA GLU A 131 3.81 2.03 -12.02
C GLU A 131 4.22 0.64 -12.50
N PHE A 132 3.24 -0.21 -12.69
CA PHE A 132 3.48 -1.56 -13.22
C PHE A 132 3.29 -1.60 -14.72
N SER A 133 2.42 -0.74 -15.25
CA SER A 133 2.26 -0.55 -16.69
C SER A 133 1.65 0.84 -16.88
N LYS A 134 1.43 1.24 -18.12
CA LYS A 134 0.85 2.55 -18.39
C LYS A 134 -0.59 2.67 -17.94
N SER A 135 -1.24 1.54 -17.67
CA SER A 135 -2.63 1.52 -17.23
C SER A 135 -2.80 0.86 -15.86
N GLN A 136 -1.71 0.53 -15.18
CA GLN A 136 -1.79 -0.23 -13.94
C GLN A 136 -0.77 0.26 -12.93
N ALA A 137 -1.24 0.70 -11.78
CA ALA A 137 -0.39 1.15 -10.69
C ALA A 137 -0.97 0.72 -9.37
N TYR A 138 -0.08 0.55 -8.41
CA TYR A 138 -0.44 0.22 -7.04
C TYR A 138 0.20 1.23 -6.13
N PHE A 139 -0.28 1.33 -4.90
CA PHE A 139 0.30 2.28 -3.96
C PHE A 139 0.44 1.65 -2.58
N ILE A 140 1.40 2.17 -1.85
CA ILE A 140 1.49 1.97 -0.42
C ILE A 140 1.41 3.35 0.21
N TYR A 141 0.55 3.52 1.23
CA TYR A 141 0.67 4.70 2.04
C TYR A 141 1.06 4.29 3.46
N THR A 142 1.85 5.13 4.09
CA THR A 142 2.33 4.88 5.45
C THR A 142 1.85 5.99 6.36
N VAL A 143 1.55 5.63 7.59
CA VAL A 143 1.14 6.60 8.63
C VAL A 143 2.04 6.34 9.83
N VAL A 144 2.85 7.35 10.17
CA VAL A 144 3.76 7.27 11.31
C VAL A 144 3.68 8.57 12.09
N PRO A 145 3.99 8.56 13.38
CA PRO A 145 4.05 9.81 14.14
C PRO A 145 5.02 10.79 13.50
N ALA A 146 4.64 12.06 13.45
CA ALA A 146 5.44 13.07 12.74
C ALA A 146 6.81 13.26 13.34
N ASN A 147 6.97 12.96 14.63
CA ASN A 147 8.24 13.12 15.33
C ASN A 147 9.08 11.85 15.35
N ALA A 148 8.72 10.85 14.59
CA ALA A 148 9.43 9.57 14.59
C ALA A 148 9.93 9.25 13.18
N ALA A 149 11.00 8.46 13.10
CA ALA A 149 11.48 7.97 11.83
C ALA A 149 10.54 6.89 11.32
N SER A 150 10.41 6.80 9.99
CA SER A 150 9.57 5.79 9.39
C SER A 150 10.24 4.41 9.49
N PRO A 151 9.51 3.39 9.94
CA PRO A 151 10.05 2.03 9.96
C PRO A 151 9.85 1.29 8.64
N PHE A 152 9.35 1.96 7.60
CA PHE A 152 8.86 1.28 6.41
C PHE A 152 9.80 1.34 5.21
N ALA A 153 11.05 1.78 5.38
CA ALA A 153 11.96 1.88 4.25
C ALA A 153 12.13 0.52 3.56
N SER A 154 12.32 -0.53 4.34
CA SER A 154 12.52 -1.85 3.74
C SER A 154 11.27 -2.35 3.02
N LEU A 155 10.09 -2.05 3.56
CA LEU A 155 8.84 -2.40 2.89
C LEU A 155 8.74 -1.70 1.53
N ILE A 156 8.94 -0.39 1.53
CA ILE A 156 8.82 0.41 0.32
C ILE A 156 9.77 -0.09 -0.76
N GLU A 157 10.98 -0.44 -0.38
CA GLU A 157 12.01 -0.89 -1.31
C GLU A 157 11.87 -2.35 -1.71
N SER A 158 10.99 -3.09 -1.05
CA SER A 158 10.81 -4.51 -1.34
C SER A 158 9.81 -4.78 -2.44
N VAL A 159 9.00 -3.80 -2.82
CA VAL A 159 7.97 -4.00 -3.85
C VAL A 159 8.65 -4.30 -5.17
N ARG A 160 8.27 -5.42 -5.79
CA ARG A 160 8.86 -5.81 -7.07
C ARG A 160 7.90 -6.68 -7.86
N ARG A 161 8.19 -6.78 -9.15
CA ARG A 161 7.52 -7.77 -9.99
C ARG A 161 8.09 -9.13 -9.66
N ILE A 162 7.29 -10.15 -9.87
CA ILE A 162 7.78 -11.52 -9.83
C ILE A 162 7.64 -12.12 -11.21
N SER A 163 8.45 -13.13 -11.49
CA SER A 163 8.43 -13.80 -12.77
C SER A 163 7.23 -14.74 -12.86
N ASP A 164 6.93 -15.19 -14.08
CA ASP A 164 5.89 -16.19 -14.28
C ASP A 164 6.18 -17.45 -13.49
N ALA A 165 7.45 -17.85 -13.41
CA ALA A 165 7.83 -19.02 -12.65
C ALA A 165 7.59 -18.82 -11.16
N GLU A 166 7.93 -17.65 -10.63
CA GLU A 166 7.69 -17.35 -9.23
C GLU A 166 6.19 -17.33 -8.94
N ALA A 167 5.41 -16.75 -9.84
CA ALA A 167 3.96 -16.70 -9.66
C ALA A 167 3.36 -18.11 -9.69
N ALA A 168 3.83 -18.95 -10.58
CA ALA A 168 3.33 -20.32 -10.69
C ALA A 168 3.69 -21.16 -9.47
N ALA A 169 4.76 -20.81 -8.79
CA ALA A 169 5.18 -21.56 -7.59
C ALA A 169 4.30 -21.26 -6.38
N VAL A 170 3.56 -20.16 -6.40
CA VAL A 170 2.67 -19.82 -5.30
C VAL A 170 1.40 -20.64 -5.43
N LYS A 171 1.05 -21.36 -4.38
CA LYS A 171 -0.13 -22.20 -4.41
C LYS A 171 -1.19 -21.60 -3.52
N PRO A 172 -2.33 -21.22 -4.10
CA PRO A 172 -3.42 -20.70 -3.30
C PRO A 172 -3.90 -21.74 -2.30
N ARG A 173 -4.06 -21.33 -1.09
CA ARG A 173 -4.51 -22.25 -0.05
C ARG A 173 -5.92 -22.73 -0.26
N VAL A 174 -6.66 -21.97 -1.01
CA VAL A 174 -8.04 -22.31 -1.31
C VAL A 174 -8.13 -23.69 -1.97
N LEU A 175 -7.17 -24.03 -2.78
CA LEU A 175 -7.18 -25.32 -3.46
C LEU A 175 -7.13 -26.49 -2.50
N ASP A 176 -6.46 -26.32 -1.39
CA ASP A 176 -6.36 -27.40 -0.41
C ASP A 176 -7.71 -27.70 0.22
N ILE A 177 -8.54 -26.70 0.31
CA ILE A 177 -9.85 -26.84 0.92
C ILE A 177 -10.82 -27.47 -0.05
N VAL A 178 -10.73 -27.08 -1.30
CA VAL A 178 -11.68 -27.50 -2.30
C VAL A 178 -11.60 -28.99 -2.58
N THR A 179 -10.46 -29.56 -2.40
CA THR A 179 -10.28 -30.96 -2.70
C THR A 179 -10.99 -31.90 -1.75
N VAL A 180 -11.49 -31.40 -0.68
CA VAL A 180 -12.23 -32.21 0.26
C VAL A 180 -13.67 -32.48 -0.22
#